data_985175a305fa6d3897e88916252ef83b
#
_entry.id   985175a305fa6d3897e88916252ef83b
#
_cell.length_a   1.000
_cell.length_b   1.000
_cell.length_c   1.000
_cell.angle_alpha   90.00
_cell.angle_beta   90.00
_cell.angle_gamma   90.00
#
_symmetry.space_group_name_H-M   'P 1'
#
loop_
_entity.id
_entity.type
_entity.pdbx_description
1 polymer ?
#
loop_
_entity_poly.entity_id
_entity_poly.type
_entity_poly.pdbx_seq_one_letter_code
_entity_poly.pdbx_strand_id
1 'polypeptide(L)'
;MAQRSVLAKFPQVDHHQAAGNLGEVYDDIHNTLRVPWVAFGIRVMSQFPHFIPDAWAALKPNISTRYAEDGADLVRLNSIVPGPIMPNPTPKLLKLGWKEAEIAKLKVALDLLNYGNPKYLILITAFNEAWHERNAGGRNEKLLQGRDAELLPYGLPKGVDKFHLIDPDAAPVRTQMVLRDIRDASLHHGPASDYRVLGVWPDYLEIALKDSLAPVALSAEYDETARRIRKIAREHVKGFDKPAGVAWRDMTDKLSPEQIAGLTGLLFMYNRFIADITIAIIRLKQAFDGPIDATENKYTN
;
A
#
# COMPACT_ATOMS: atom_id res chain seq x y z
N MET A 1 6.75 29.38 -17.66
CA MET A 1 6.16 28.04 -17.88
C MET A 1 5.49 27.62 -16.60
N ALA A 2 4.20 27.28 -16.62
CA ALA A 2 3.53 26.78 -15.43
C ALA A 2 4.21 25.44 -15.03
N GLN A 3 4.67 25.39 -13.79
CA GLN A 3 5.30 24.19 -13.24
C GLN A 3 4.26 23.06 -13.25
N ARG A 4 4.52 21.96 -13.96
CA ARG A 4 3.62 20.81 -13.96
C ARG A 4 3.53 20.24 -12.56
N SER A 5 2.32 20.05 -12.05
CA SER A 5 2.08 19.37 -10.76
C SER A 5 2.86 18.06 -10.66
N VAL A 6 3.44 17.79 -9.49
CA VAL A 6 4.11 16.52 -9.17
C VAL A 6 3.08 15.40 -8.98
N LEU A 7 1.86 15.76 -8.54
CA LEU A 7 0.76 14.81 -8.38
C LEU A 7 0.19 14.40 -9.73
N ALA A 8 -0.15 13.13 -9.85
CA ALA A 8 -1.02 12.69 -10.92
C ALA A 8 -2.39 13.35 -10.75
N LYS A 9 -2.97 13.83 -11.85
CA LYS A 9 -4.32 14.41 -11.85
C LYS A 9 -5.40 13.32 -11.83
N PHE A 10 -5.32 12.40 -10.88
CA PHE A 10 -6.41 11.49 -10.59
C PHE A 10 -7.33 12.16 -9.56
N PRO A 11 -8.61 12.37 -9.88
CA PRO A 11 -9.57 12.77 -8.87
C PRO A 11 -9.55 11.76 -7.73
N GLN A 12 -9.59 12.23 -6.49
CA GLN A 12 -9.64 11.38 -5.31
C GLN A 12 -10.56 12.02 -4.27
N VAL A 13 -11.11 11.21 -3.39
CA VAL A 13 -11.79 11.68 -2.19
C VAL A 13 -10.84 11.50 -1.02
N ASP A 14 -10.23 12.57 -0.52
CA ASP A 14 -9.39 12.50 0.67
C ASP A 14 -10.22 12.21 1.92
N HIS A 15 -9.60 11.66 2.96
CA HIS A 15 -10.30 11.24 4.18
C HIS A 15 -11.12 12.38 4.80
N HIS A 16 -10.57 13.60 4.84
CA HIS A 16 -11.27 14.78 5.38
C HIS A 16 -12.43 15.27 4.50
N GLN A 17 -12.52 14.82 3.26
CA GLN A 17 -13.60 15.13 2.30
C GLN A 17 -14.66 14.02 2.27
N ALA A 18 -14.33 12.83 2.76
CA ALA A 18 -15.24 11.70 2.80
C ALA A 18 -16.34 11.98 3.84
N ALA A 19 -17.59 12.05 3.40
CA ALA A 19 -18.75 12.32 4.24
C ALA A 19 -19.73 11.15 4.24
N GLY A 20 -20.57 11.08 5.27
CA GLY A 20 -21.59 10.05 5.43
C GLY A 20 -20.98 8.64 5.37
N ASN A 21 -21.63 7.74 4.67
CA ASN A 21 -21.24 6.33 4.58
C ASN A 21 -19.77 6.12 4.12
N LEU A 22 -19.26 6.97 3.22
CA LEU A 22 -17.87 6.83 2.76
C LEU A 22 -16.86 7.18 3.88
N GLY A 23 -17.16 8.18 4.71
CA GLY A 23 -16.33 8.52 5.86
C GLY A 23 -16.28 7.39 6.88
N GLU A 24 -17.43 6.78 7.18
CA GLU A 24 -17.53 5.63 8.07
C GLU A 24 -16.75 4.42 7.53
N VAL A 25 -16.82 4.17 6.22
CA VAL A 25 -16.05 3.12 5.55
C VAL A 25 -14.54 3.39 5.64
N TYR A 26 -14.10 4.62 5.48
CA TYR A 26 -12.69 4.96 5.60
C TYR A 26 -12.16 4.76 7.03
N ASP A 27 -12.94 5.17 8.04
CA ASP A 27 -12.60 4.92 9.44
C ASP A 27 -12.57 3.41 9.74
N ASP A 28 -13.50 2.66 9.18
CA ASP A 28 -13.56 1.21 9.34
C ASP A 28 -12.39 0.50 8.65
N ILE A 29 -11.97 0.95 7.45
CA ILE A 29 -10.76 0.46 6.78
C ILE A 29 -9.52 0.70 7.66
N HIS A 30 -9.34 1.90 8.20
CA HIS A 30 -8.26 2.22 9.13
C HIS A 30 -8.18 1.25 10.30
N ASN A 31 -9.33 1.10 10.98
CA ASN A 31 -9.40 0.31 12.20
C ASN A 31 -9.27 -1.20 11.94
N THR A 32 -9.85 -1.69 10.85
CA THR A 32 -9.78 -3.12 10.48
C THR A 32 -8.38 -3.50 9.99
N LEU A 33 -7.79 -2.70 9.10
CA LEU A 33 -6.41 -2.94 8.64
C LEU A 33 -5.37 -2.56 9.68
N ARG A 34 -5.76 -1.79 10.71
CA ARG A 34 -4.87 -1.30 11.76
C ARG A 34 -3.76 -0.41 11.21
N VAL A 35 -4.06 0.41 10.20
CA VAL A 35 -3.10 1.29 9.52
C VAL A 35 -3.56 2.75 9.57
N PRO A 36 -2.66 3.73 9.73
CA PRO A 36 -3.02 5.12 9.97
C PRO A 36 -3.33 5.93 8.70
N TRP A 37 -3.64 5.28 7.57
CA TRP A 37 -4.02 5.97 6.31
C TRP A 37 -4.97 5.11 5.47
N VAL A 38 -5.73 5.73 4.57
CA VAL A 38 -6.42 5.07 3.46
C VAL A 38 -5.55 5.16 2.21
N ALA A 39 -5.25 4.01 1.58
CA ALA A 39 -4.39 3.96 0.41
C ALA A 39 -4.91 4.83 -0.74
N PHE A 40 -4.00 5.43 -1.50
CA PHE A 40 -4.33 6.31 -2.63
C PHE A 40 -5.30 5.64 -3.63
N GLY A 41 -5.07 4.36 -3.96
CA GLY A 41 -5.96 3.61 -4.83
C GLY A 41 -7.41 3.56 -4.36
N ILE A 42 -7.64 3.37 -3.05
CA ILE A 42 -8.98 3.40 -2.47
C ILE A 42 -9.61 4.79 -2.64
N ARG A 43 -8.85 5.87 -2.32
CA ARG A 43 -9.35 7.25 -2.45
C ARG A 43 -9.71 7.61 -3.90
N VAL A 44 -8.94 7.12 -4.88
CA VAL A 44 -9.26 7.30 -6.31
C VAL A 44 -10.49 6.51 -6.72
N MET A 45 -10.59 5.23 -6.31
CA MET A 45 -11.75 4.39 -6.62
C MET A 45 -13.03 4.87 -5.93
N SER A 46 -12.94 5.67 -4.88
CA SER A 46 -14.10 6.31 -4.23
C SER A 46 -14.80 7.39 -5.09
N GLN A 47 -14.23 7.74 -6.25
CA GLN A 47 -14.94 8.54 -7.26
C GLN A 47 -16.06 7.74 -7.96
N PHE A 48 -16.05 6.43 -7.87
CA PHE A 48 -17.08 5.57 -8.44
C PHE A 48 -18.14 5.30 -7.39
N PRO A 49 -19.38 5.82 -7.58
CA PRO A 49 -20.45 5.69 -6.60
C PRO A 49 -20.66 4.23 -6.18
N HIS A 50 -20.87 4.02 -4.88
CA HIS A 50 -21.16 2.73 -4.26
C HIS A 50 -20.03 1.69 -4.28
N PHE A 51 -19.03 1.79 -5.18
CA PHE A 51 -18.04 0.71 -5.32
C PHE A 51 -17.28 0.43 -4.03
N ILE A 52 -16.65 1.43 -3.41
CA ILE A 52 -15.85 1.20 -2.19
C ILE A 52 -16.71 0.71 -1.02
N PRO A 53 -17.88 1.28 -0.71
CA PRO A 53 -18.75 0.75 0.34
C PRO A 53 -19.16 -0.70 0.11
N ASP A 54 -19.59 -1.05 -1.09
CA ASP A 54 -20.07 -2.40 -1.41
C ASP A 54 -18.92 -3.43 -1.40
N ALA A 55 -17.80 -3.09 -2.03
CA ALA A 55 -16.62 -3.95 -2.08
C ALA A 55 -16.01 -4.16 -0.69
N TRP A 56 -16.00 -3.11 0.14
CA TRP A 56 -15.52 -3.20 1.51
C TRP A 56 -16.44 -4.06 2.40
N ALA A 57 -17.75 -3.88 2.29
CA ALA A 57 -18.70 -4.70 3.04
C ALA A 57 -18.54 -6.21 2.74
N ALA A 58 -18.24 -6.56 1.49
CA ALA A 58 -17.96 -7.95 1.10
C ALA A 58 -16.60 -8.44 1.62
N LEU A 59 -15.56 -7.60 1.58
CA LEU A 59 -14.20 -8.00 1.96
C LEU A 59 -13.99 -8.05 3.48
N LYS A 60 -14.59 -7.13 4.24
CA LYS A 60 -14.31 -6.94 5.68
C LYS A 60 -14.35 -8.24 6.50
N PRO A 61 -15.32 -9.17 6.33
CA PRO A 61 -15.34 -10.42 7.08
C PRO A 61 -14.08 -11.27 6.91
N ASN A 62 -13.44 -11.20 5.75
CA ASN A 62 -12.21 -11.93 5.46
C ASN A 62 -10.97 -11.18 5.96
N ILE A 63 -10.88 -9.89 5.64
CA ILE A 63 -9.66 -9.08 5.92
C ILE A 63 -9.44 -8.84 7.42
N SER A 64 -10.48 -9.03 8.24
CA SER A 64 -10.41 -8.93 9.70
C SER A 64 -9.75 -10.16 10.36
N THR A 65 -9.47 -11.22 9.61
CA THR A 65 -9.00 -12.50 10.16
C THR A 65 -7.48 -12.59 10.25
N ARG A 66 -7.01 -13.48 11.11
CA ARG A 66 -5.58 -13.87 11.18
C ARG A 66 -5.10 -14.44 9.85
N TYR A 67 -5.93 -15.19 9.14
CA TYR A 67 -5.60 -15.68 7.81
C TYR A 67 -5.20 -14.55 6.85
N ALA A 68 -5.97 -13.46 6.80
CA ALA A 68 -5.62 -12.32 5.94
C ALA A 68 -4.30 -11.65 6.36
N GLU A 69 -4.02 -11.57 7.66
CA GLU A 69 -2.74 -11.06 8.19
C GLU A 69 -1.57 -11.93 7.76
N ASP A 70 -1.70 -13.25 7.91
CA ASP A 70 -0.69 -14.22 7.49
C ASP A 70 -0.42 -14.13 5.97
N GLY A 71 -1.44 -13.81 5.17
CA GLY A 71 -1.27 -13.48 3.73
C GLY A 71 -0.42 -12.24 3.49
N ALA A 72 -0.64 -11.19 4.28
CA ALA A 72 0.18 -10.00 4.22
C ALA A 72 1.63 -10.29 4.65
N ASP A 73 1.84 -11.14 5.66
CA ASP A 73 3.17 -11.59 6.08
C ASP A 73 3.86 -12.41 5.00
N LEU A 74 3.16 -13.31 4.31
CA LEU A 74 3.69 -14.05 3.16
C LEU A 74 4.11 -13.11 2.03
N VAL A 75 3.34 -12.09 1.72
CA VAL A 75 3.71 -11.05 0.76
C VAL A 75 4.99 -10.37 1.21
N ARG A 76 5.07 -9.93 2.46
CA ARG A 76 6.23 -9.23 3.02
C ARG A 76 7.51 -10.08 2.93
N LEU A 77 7.44 -11.33 3.38
CA LEU A 77 8.55 -12.29 3.33
C LEU A 77 9.09 -12.50 1.89
N ASN A 78 8.22 -12.41 0.89
CA ASN A 78 8.57 -12.63 -0.51
C ASN A 78 8.86 -11.35 -1.29
N SER A 79 8.92 -10.19 -0.64
CA SER A 79 9.13 -8.89 -1.30
C SER A 79 10.61 -8.49 -1.42
N ILE A 80 11.53 -9.36 -1.00
CA ILE A 80 12.97 -9.11 -1.10
C ILE A 80 13.41 -9.27 -2.56
N VAL A 81 14.00 -8.21 -3.11
CA VAL A 81 14.67 -8.23 -4.43
C VAL A 81 16.09 -8.70 -4.24
N PRO A 82 16.54 -9.72 -5.01
CA PRO A 82 17.95 -10.12 -5.00
C PRO A 82 18.88 -8.96 -5.41
N GLY A 83 20.09 -8.96 -4.87
CA GLY A 83 21.13 -7.99 -5.22
C GLY A 83 21.59 -7.11 -4.06
N PRO A 84 22.44 -6.12 -4.34
CA PRO A 84 23.02 -5.26 -3.30
C PRO A 84 21.96 -4.48 -2.53
N ILE A 85 22.11 -4.42 -1.21
CA ILE A 85 21.30 -3.59 -0.33
C ILE A 85 22.03 -2.27 -0.13
N MET A 86 21.26 -1.17 -0.08
CA MET A 86 21.80 0.15 0.28
C MET A 86 22.54 0.05 1.64
N PRO A 87 23.75 0.58 1.76
CA PRO A 87 24.43 0.70 3.06
C PRO A 87 23.56 1.47 4.06
N ASN A 88 23.66 1.10 5.34
CA ASN A 88 22.92 1.79 6.40
C ASN A 88 23.09 3.32 6.28
N PRO A 89 22.03 4.10 6.09
CA PRO A 89 22.11 5.53 5.85
C PRO A 89 22.39 6.35 7.12
N THR A 90 22.28 5.75 8.30
CA THR A 90 22.47 6.43 9.60
C THR A 90 23.75 7.27 9.66
N PRO A 91 24.95 6.77 9.29
CA PRO A 91 26.16 7.58 9.35
C PRO A 91 26.14 8.79 8.41
N LYS A 92 25.49 8.67 7.25
CA LYS A 92 25.33 9.80 6.31
C LYS A 92 24.37 10.85 6.88
N LEU A 93 23.25 10.42 7.46
CA LEU A 93 22.24 11.30 8.06
C LEU A 93 22.82 12.08 9.26
N LEU A 94 23.56 11.40 10.14
CA LEU A 94 24.23 12.05 11.27
C LEU A 94 25.25 13.13 10.80
N LYS A 95 25.99 12.85 9.72
CA LYS A 95 26.89 13.84 9.11
C LYS A 95 26.15 15.05 8.52
N LEU A 96 24.91 14.89 8.10
CA LEU A 96 24.02 15.96 7.64
C LEU A 96 23.38 16.74 8.80
N GLY A 97 23.68 16.40 10.05
CA GLY A 97 23.19 17.09 11.24
C GLY A 97 21.89 16.52 11.82
N TRP A 98 21.43 15.36 11.33
CA TRP A 98 20.25 14.69 11.90
C TRP A 98 20.55 14.23 13.32
N LYS A 99 19.50 14.23 14.14
CA LYS A 99 19.53 13.65 15.48
C LYS A 99 19.04 12.20 15.44
N GLU A 100 19.51 11.38 16.37
CA GLU A 100 19.04 9.98 16.51
C GLU A 100 17.51 9.87 16.65
N ALA A 101 16.88 10.83 17.33
CA ALA A 101 15.43 10.89 17.47
C ALA A 101 14.70 11.09 16.13
N GLU A 102 15.28 11.78 15.16
CA GLU A 102 14.71 11.94 13.81
C GLU A 102 14.86 10.65 13.01
N ILE A 103 16.01 9.99 13.12
CA ILE A 103 16.23 8.67 12.51
C ILE A 103 15.28 7.64 13.09
N ALA A 104 15.02 7.67 14.39
CA ALA A 104 14.03 6.80 15.03
C ALA A 104 12.62 7.04 14.48
N LYS A 105 12.19 8.29 14.29
CA LYS A 105 10.89 8.61 13.66
C LYS A 105 10.79 8.10 12.23
N LEU A 106 11.86 8.25 11.43
CA LEU A 106 11.93 7.71 10.08
C LEU A 106 11.77 6.18 10.09
N LYS A 107 12.46 5.48 10.99
CA LYS A 107 12.35 4.01 11.12
C LYS A 107 10.92 3.59 11.49
N VAL A 108 10.27 4.28 12.42
CA VAL A 108 8.85 4.03 12.76
C VAL A 108 7.95 4.22 11.54
N ALA A 109 8.17 5.26 10.73
CA ALA A 109 7.41 5.47 9.51
C ALA A 109 7.60 4.30 8.52
N LEU A 110 8.85 3.85 8.32
CA LEU A 110 9.14 2.70 7.47
C LEU A 110 8.51 1.40 8.01
N ASP A 111 8.50 1.18 9.33
CA ASP A 111 7.86 0.04 9.96
C ASP A 111 6.35 0.01 9.70
N LEU A 112 5.68 1.17 9.83
CA LEU A 112 4.24 1.29 9.58
C LEU A 112 3.89 1.08 8.11
N LEU A 113 4.67 1.67 7.19
CA LEU A 113 4.48 1.49 5.75
C LEU A 113 4.71 0.01 5.35
N ASN A 114 5.75 -0.63 5.91
CA ASN A 114 6.02 -2.04 5.73
C ASN A 114 4.92 -2.95 6.29
N TYR A 115 4.24 -2.54 7.36
CA TYR A 115 3.11 -3.24 7.93
C TYR A 115 1.86 -3.14 7.03
N GLY A 116 1.56 -1.94 6.53
CA GLY A 116 0.30 -1.67 5.84
C GLY A 116 0.28 -2.04 4.37
N ASN A 117 1.38 -1.84 3.62
CA ASN A 117 1.38 -2.06 2.17
C ASN A 117 1.04 -3.49 1.74
N PRO A 118 1.57 -4.56 2.38
CA PRO A 118 1.18 -5.92 2.07
C PRO A 118 -0.33 -6.17 2.28
N LYS A 119 -0.94 -5.58 3.30
CA LYS A 119 -2.38 -5.66 3.55
C LYS A 119 -3.19 -5.00 2.44
N TYR A 120 -2.73 -3.83 1.98
CA TYR A 120 -3.34 -3.17 0.83
C TYR A 120 -3.16 -3.97 -0.46
N LEU A 121 -2.05 -4.70 -0.63
CA LEU A 121 -1.90 -5.59 -1.77
C LEU A 121 -2.92 -6.74 -1.72
N ILE A 122 -3.15 -7.35 -0.57
CA ILE A 122 -4.20 -8.37 -0.38
C ILE A 122 -5.57 -7.77 -0.71
N LEU A 123 -5.90 -6.60 -0.13
CA LEU A 123 -7.18 -5.91 -0.34
C LEU A 123 -7.43 -5.59 -1.82
N ILE A 124 -6.49 -4.92 -2.48
CA ILE A 124 -6.63 -4.56 -3.90
C ILE A 124 -6.68 -5.80 -4.79
N THR A 125 -5.94 -6.85 -4.42
CA THR A 125 -6.00 -8.13 -5.14
C THR A 125 -7.39 -8.75 -5.01
N ALA A 126 -7.98 -8.76 -3.82
CA ALA A 126 -9.32 -9.28 -3.59
C ALA A 126 -10.36 -8.53 -4.46
N PHE A 127 -10.32 -7.20 -4.44
CA PHE A 127 -11.20 -6.37 -5.28
C PHE A 127 -10.99 -6.64 -6.77
N ASN A 128 -9.75 -6.73 -7.23
CA ASN A 128 -9.44 -6.98 -8.64
C ASN A 128 -9.89 -8.38 -9.09
N GLU A 129 -9.69 -9.41 -8.27
CA GLU A 129 -10.11 -10.77 -8.60
C GLU A 129 -11.64 -10.88 -8.60
N ALA A 130 -12.34 -10.33 -7.59
CA ALA A 130 -13.79 -10.32 -7.52
C ALA A 130 -14.41 -9.55 -8.69
N TRP A 131 -13.89 -8.37 -8.99
CA TRP A 131 -14.33 -7.52 -10.11
C TRP A 131 -14.35 -8.28 -11.44
N HIS A 132 -13.32 -9.07 -11.70
CA HIS A 132 -13.20 -9.87 -12.92
C HIS A 132 -13.83 -11.26 -12.82
N GLU A 133 -14.67 -11.52 -11.83
CA GLU A 133 -15.37 -12.80 -11.61
C GLU A 133 -14.41 -14.00 -11.47
N ARG A 134 -13.17 -13.74 -11.08
CA ARG A 134 -12.21 -14.80 -10.72
C ARG A 134 -12.44 -15.28 -9.29
N ASN A 135 -11.77 -16.36 -8.90
CA ASN A 135 -11.92 -16.87 -7.53
C ASN A 135 -11.33 -15.88 -6.50
N ALA A 136 -12.20 -15.20 -5.78
CA ALA A 136 -11.89 -14.28 -4.70
C ALA A 136 -12.57 -14.70 -3.40
N GLY A 137 -12.39 -15.97 -3.00
CA GLY A 137 -13.00 -16.55 -1.81
C GLY A 137 -14.43 -17.04 -2.02
N GLY A 138 -15.02 -17.55 -0.94
CA GLY A 138 -16.38 -18.05 -0.89
C GLY A 138 -16.62 -19.37 -1.66
N ARG A 139 -15.57 -20.06 -2.08
CA ARG A 139 -15.64 -21.31 -2.84
C ARG A 139 -14.99 -22.50 -2.14
N ASN A 140 -14.55 -22.30 -0.90
CA ASN A 140 -13.88 -23.36 -0.15
C ASN A 140 -14.88 -24.34 0.46
N GLU A 141 -14.60 -25.64 0.31
CA GLU A 141 -15.37 -26.69 0.97
C GLU A 141 -15.19 -26.70 2.49
N LYS A 142 -14.01 -26.25 2.96
CA LYS A 142 -13.69 -26.13 4.39
C LYS A 142 -13.51 -24.66 4.74
N LEU A 143 -14.29 -24.21 5.72
CA LEU A 143 -14.12 -22.89 6.30
C LEU A 143 -12.84 -22.80 7.14
N LEU A 144 -12.30 -21.59 7.29
CA LEU A 144 -11.20 -21.32 8.19
C LEU A 144 -11.56 -21.72 9.63
N GLN A 145 -10.60 -22.31 10.33
CA GLN A 145 -10.79 -22.81 11.70
C GLN A 145 -9.59 -22.47 12.58
N GLY A 146 -9.80 -22.56 13.91
CA GLY A 146 -8.74 -22.30 14.87
C GLY A 146 -8.11 -20.91 14.67
N ARG A 147 -6.78 -20.83 14.68
CA ARG A 147 -6.02 -19.59 14.57
C ARG A 147 -6.37 -18.79 13.31
N ASP A 148 -6.59 -19.42 12.18
CA ASP A 148 -6.84 -18.73 10.90
C ASP A 148 -8.15 -17.94 10.92
N ALA A 149 -9.17 -18.44 11.66
CA ALA A 149 -10.46 -17.79 11.84
C ALA A 149 -10.47 -16.72 12.94
N GLU A 150 -9.41 -16.58 13.74
CA GLU A 150 -9.31 -15.56 14.79
C GLU A 150 -9.42 -14.16 14.20
N LEU A 151 -10.22 -13.31 14.83
CA LEU A 151 -10.33 -11.91 14.45
C LEU A 151 -9.17 -11.11 15.05
N LEU A 152 -8.59 -10.25 14.23
CA LEU A 152 -7.60 -9.28 14.70
C LEU A 152 -8.24 -8.22 15.60
N PRO A 153 -7.49 -7.63 16.53
CA PRO A 153 -7.96 -6.49 17.31
C PRO A 153 -8.38 -5.35 16.37
N TYR A 154 -9.53 -4.76 16.65
CA TYR A 154 -10.02 -3.60 15.91
C TYR A 154 -9.39 -2.31 16.45
N GLY A 155 -8.94 -1.43 15.56
CA GLY A 155 -8.29 -0.17 15.92
C GLY A 155 -6.79 -0.16 15.67
N LEU A 156 -6.20 1.03 15.66
CA LEU A 156 -4.78 1.20 15.43
C LEU A 156 -3.95 0.55 16.54
N PRO A 157 -2.77 0.00 16.22
CA PRO A 157 -1.84 -0.49 17.23
C PRO A 157 -1.47 0.63 18.21
N LYS A 158 -1.19 0.26 19.46
CA LYS A 158 -0.80 1.22 20.49
C LYS A 158 0.42 2.03 20.08
N GLY A 159 0.35 3.35 20.21
CA GLY A 159 1.44 4.26 19.86
C GLY A 159 1.55 4.58 18.36
N VAL A 160 0.58 4.15 17.55
CA VAL A 160 0.50 4.51 16.13
C VAL A 160 -0.40 5.73 15.97
N ASP A 161 0.21 6.83 15.50
CA ASP A 161 -0.50 8.07 15.18
C ASP A 161 -0.82 8.16 13.67
N LYS A 162 -1.76 9.04 13.31
CA LYS A 162 -2.09 9.31 11.91
C LYS A 162 -0.85 9.86 11.18
N PHE A 163 -0.60 9.37 9.96
CA PHE A 163 0.43 9.91 9.12
C PHE A 163 0.06 11.29 8.58
N HIS A 164 1.04 12.19 8.56
CA HIS A 164 0.96 13.42 7.81
C HIS A 164 1.48 13.16 6.39
N LEU A 165 0.60 13.29 5.40
CA LEU A 165 0.98 13.26 3.98
C LEU A 165 1.24 14.68 3.52
N ILE A 166 2.48 15.00 3.17
CA ILE A 166 2.77 16.31 2.58
C ILE A 166 1.99 16.50 1.28
N ASP A 167 1.61 17.74 1.00
CA ASP A 167 1.17 18.14 -0.34
C ASP A 167 2.41 18.37 -1.21
N PRO A 168 2.67 17.55 -2.25
CA PRO A 168 3.86 17.71 -3.06
C PRO A 168 3.93 19.04 -3.79
N ASP A 169 2.79 19.63 -4.16
CA ASP A 169 2.77 20.89 -4.91
C ASP A 169 3.01 22.11 -4.00
N ALA A 170 2.71 21.99 -2.70
CA ALA A 170 2.98 22.99 -1.68
C ALA A 170 4.32 22.78 -0.95
N ALA A 171 4.99 21.65 -1.17
CA ALA A 171 6.25 21.29 -0.50
C ALA A 171 7.42 22.19 -0.96
N PRO A 172 8.51 22.29 -0.18
CA PRO A 172 9.73 22.93 -0.63
C PRO A 172 10.24 22.36 -1.97
N VAL A 173 10.85 23.20 -2.81
CA VAL A 173 11.31 22.82 -4.16
C VAL A 173 12.17 21.56 -4.15
N ARG A 174 13.06 21.42 -3.18
CA ARG A 174 13.92 20.23 -3.02
C ARG A 174 13.08 18.95 -2.85
N THR A 175 12.06 19.01 -2.01
CA THR A 175 11.14 17.87 -1.81
C THR A 175 10.35 17.56 -3.07
N GLN A 176 9.86 18.58 -3.78
CA GLN A 176 9.19 18.39 -5.07
C GLN A 176 10.09 17.70 -6.08
N MET A 177 11.37 18.10 -6.16
CA MET A 177 12.34 17.50 -7.09
C MET A 177 12.54 16.01 -6.80
N VAL A 178 12.88 15.64 -5.57
CA VAL A 178 13.14 14.24 -5.23
C VAL A 178 11.88 13.36 -5.42
N LEU A 179 10.69 13.87 -5.11
CA LEU A 179 9.44 13.14 -5.36
C LEU A 179 9.18 12.92 -6.85
N ARG A 180 9.52 13.91 -7.68
CA ARG A 180 9.42 13.79 -9.14
C ARG A 180 10.42 12.76 -9.67
N ASP A 181 11.66 12.82 -9.19
CA ASP A 181 12.72 11.91 -9.61
C ASP A 181 12.40 10.45 -9.23
N ILE A 182 11.83 10.23 -8.04
CA ILE A 182 11.34 8.90 -7.61
C ILE A 182 10.21 8.41 -8.54
N ARG A 183 9.23 9.28 -8.82
CA ARG A 183 8.14 8.96 -9.75
C ARG A 183 8.68 8.51 -11.11
N ASP A 184 9.62 9.28 -11.66
CA ASP A 184 10.19 9.06 -12.99
C ASP A 184 11.07 7.80 -13.03
N ALA A 185 11.89 7.56 -11.99
CA ALA A 185 12.71 6.35 -11.85
C ALA A 185 11.85 5.07 -11.75
N SER A 186 10.67 5.16 -11.12
CA SER A 186 9.77 4.03 -10.93
C SER A 186 8.71 3.91 -12.04
N LEU A 187 8.67 4.81 -13.00
CA LEU A 187 7.63 4.93 -14.04
C LEU A 187 6.21 4.99 -13.46
N HIS A 188 6.06 5.61 -12.30
CA HIS A 188 4.78 5.78 -11.64
C HIS A 188 4.04 7.02 -12.17
N HIS A 189 2.71 7.01 -12.07
CA HIS A 189 1.86 8.14 -12.46
C HIS A 189 1.99 9.36 -11.53
N GLY A 190 2.48 9.14 -10.31
CA GLY A 190 2.71 10.18 -9.28
C GLY A 190 3.44 9.59 -8.09
N PRO A 191 3.87 10.41 -7.13
CA PRO A 191 4.48 9.91 -5.91
C PRO A 191 3.45 9.18 -5.07
N ALA A 192 3.79 7.96 -4.64
CA ALA A 192 2.98 7.18 -3.72
C ALA A 192 2.76 7.93 -2.39
N SER A 193 1.69 7.58 -1.68
CA SER A 193 1.44 8.09 -0.33
C SER A 193 2.65 7.89 0.59
N ASP A 194 3.34 6.77 0.44
CA ASP A 194 4.55 6.41 1.18
C ASP A 194 5.66 7.45 1.01
N TYR A 195 5.95 7.83 -0.22
CA TYR A 195 6.94 8.88 -0.48
C TYR A 195 6.47 10.25 -0.03
N ARG A 196 5.16 10.51 0.03
CA ARG A 196 4.60 11.73 0.61
C ARG A 196 4.74 11.76 2.14
N VAL A 197 4.63 10.61 2.81
CA VAL A 197 4.98 10.47 4.24
C VAL A 197 6.47 10.72 4.45
N LEU A 198 7.32 10.07 3.65
CA LEU A 198 8.78 10.18 3.75
C LEU A 198 9.30 11.53 3.25
N GLY A 199 8.50 12.31 2.54
CA GLY A 199 8.86 13.62 1.98
C GLY A 199 9.15 14.71 3.01
N VAL A 200 8.81 14.50 4.28
CA VAL A 200 9.26 15.34 5.40
C VAL A 200 10.78 15.24 5.63
N TRP A 201 11.43 14.21 5.04
CA TRP A 201 12.84 13.90 5.13
C TRP A 201 13.51 13.86 3.73
N PRO A 202 13.63 14.99 3.02
CA PRO A 202 14.15 15.00 1.66
C PRO A 202 15.60 14.50 1.56
N ASP A 203 16.47 14.76 2.56
CA ASP A 203 17.83 14.21 2.59
C ASP A 203 17.84 12.68 2.52
N TYR A 204 16.95 12.06 3.28
CA TYR A 204 16.81 10.60 3.25
C TYR A 204 16.30 10.10 1.91
N LEU A 205 15.27 10.75 1.35
CA LEU A 205 14.71 10.34 0.05
C LEU A 205 15.73 10.47 -1.09
N GLU A 206 16.60 11.48 -1.08
CA GLU A 206 17.69 11.61 -2.06
C GLU A 206 18.69 10.45 -1.96
N ILE A 207 19.09 10.08 -0.73
CA ILE A 207 19.96 8.93 -0.49
C ILE A 207 19.26 7.63 -0.94
N ALA A 208 18.00 7.46 -0.54
CA ALA A 208 17.19 6.29 -0.86
C ALA A 208 16.99 6.12 -2.37
N LEU A 209 16.68 7.19 -3.09
CA LEU A 209 16.55 7.18 -4.54
C LEU A 209 17.84 6.72 -5.20
N LYS A 210 18.95 7.38 -4.87
CA LYS A 210 20.24 7.15 -5.51
C LYS A 210 20.83 5.79 -5.21
N ASP A 211 20.80 5.38 -3.92
CA ASP A 211 21.58 4.23 -3.45
C ASP A 211 20.72 2.97 -3.34
N SER A 212 19.38 3.07 -3.44
CA SER A 212 18.46 1.94 -3.30
C SER A 212 17.46 1.79 -4.44
N LEU A 213 16.63 2.81 -4.71
CA LEU A 213 15.47 2.65 -5.59
C LEU A 213 15.85 2.66 -7.06
N ALA A 214 16.52 3.72 -7.55
CA ALA A 214 16.84 3.88 -8.95
C ALA A 214 17.69 2.72 -9.53
N PRO A 215 18.67 2.14 -8.80
CA PRO A 215 19.47 1.03 -9.33
C PRO A 215 18.69 -0.25 -9.65
N VAL A 216 17.48 -0.42 -9.06
CA VAL A 216 16.74 -1.69 -9.20
C VAL A 216 15.33 -1.52 -9.77
N ALA A 217 14.77 -0.32 -9.79
CA ALA A 217 13.35 -0.08 -10.11
C ALA A 217 12.88 -0.68 -11.45
N LEU A 218 13.77 -0.83 -12.41
CA LEU A 218 13.49 -1.38 -13.75
C LEU A 218 14.27 -2.68 -14.02
N SER A 219 14.83 -3.31 -12.99
CA SER A 219 15.52 -4.57 -13.15
C SER A 219 14.56 -5.75 -13.35
N ALA A 220 15.04 -6.81 -14.01
CA ALA A 220 14.27 -8.04 -14.20
C ALA A 220 13.90 -8.69 -12.85
N GLU A 221 14.83 -8.66 -11.89
CA GLU A 221 14.65 -9.21 -10.53
C GLU A 221 13.55 -8.46 -9.77
N TYR A 222 13.45 -7.14 -9.96
CA TYR A 222 12.39 -6.33 -9.37
C TYR A 222 11.02 -6.70 -9.96
N ASP A 223 10.91 -6.76 -11.29
CA ASP A 223 9.66 -7.13 -11.96
C ASP A 223 9.25 -8.59 -11.65
N GLU A 224 10.21 -9.51 -11.55
CA GLU A 224 9.93 -10.88 -11.12
C GLU A 224 9.40 -10.93 -9.67
N THR A 225 10.02 -10.17 -8.77
CA THR A 225 9.57 -10.06 -7.38
C THR A 225 8.15 -9.48 -7.31
N ALA A 226 7.86 -8.42 -8.07
CA ALA A 226 6.53 -7.84 -8.14
C ALA A 226 5.48 -8.82 -8.69
N ARG A 227 5.82 -9.62 -9.70
CA ARG A 227 4.96 -10.70 -10.21
C ARG A 227 4.72 -11.78 -9.16
N ARG A 228 5.79 -12.19 -8.46
CA ARG A 228 5.74 -13.21 -7.40
C ARG A 228 4.79 -12.83 -6.26
N ILE A 229 4.95 -11.62 -5.70
CA ILE A 229 4.10 -11.21 -4.57
C ILE A 229 2.65 -10.99 -4.98
N ARG A 230 2.37 -10.52 -6.19
CA ARG A 230 1.00 -10.45 -6.72
C ARG A 230 0.39 -11.84 -6.93
N LYS A 231 1.19 -12.82 -7.35
CA LYS A 231 0.75 -14.22 -7.43
C LYS A 231 0.41 -14.77 -6.04
N ILE A 232 1.29 -14.54 -5.06
CA ILE A 232 1.05 -14.95 -3.66
C ILE A 232 -0.24 -14.35 -3.14
N ALA A 233 -0.45 -13.03 -3.30
CA ALA A 233 -1.68 -12.36 -2.89
C ALA A 233 -2.92 -12.98 -3.54
N ARG A 234 -2.85 -13.27 -4.84
CA ARG A 234 -3.96 -13.90 -5.58
C ARG A 234 -4.27 -15.31 -5.08
N GLU A 235 -3.25 -16.14 -4.87
CA GLU A 235 -3.46 -17.49 -4.34
C GLU A 235 -4.04 -17.45 -2.92
N HIS A 236 -3.59 -16.50 -2.10
CA HIS A 236 -4.08 -16.34 -0.74
C HIS A 236 -5.56 -15.91 -0.70
N VAL A 237 -5.95 -14.94 -1.53
CA VAL A 237 -7.34 -14.44 -1.62
C VAL A 237 -8.33 -15.55 -2.00
N LYS A 238 -7.94 -16.57 -2.76
CA LYS A 238 -8.77 -17.74 -3.07
C LYS A 238 -9.20 -18.51 -1.82
N GLY A 239 -8.39 -18.48 -0.77
CA GLY A 239 -8.64 -19.16 0.49
C GLY A 239 -9.58 -18.42 1.45
N PHE A 240 -10.12 -17.26 1.10
CA PHE A 240 -11.07 -16.54 1.94
C PHE A 240 -12.41 -17.28 2.06
N ASP A 241 -13.01 -17.28 3.25
CA ASP A 241 -14.28 -17.97 3.53
C ASP A 241 -15.49 -17.36 2.82
N LYS A 242 -15.48 -16.04 2.64
CA LYS A 242 -16.55 -15.27 2.02
C LYS A 242 -16.09 -14.68 0.70
N PRO A 243 -17.01 -14.41 -0.25
CA PRO A 243 -16.67 -13.57 -1.40
C PRO A 243 -16.03 -12.25 -0.94
N ALA A 244 -14.91 -11.88 -1.54
CA ALA A 244 -14.06 -10.80 -1.05
C ALA A 244 -14.16 -9.53 -1.91
N GLY A 245 -15.31 -9.24 -2.48
CA GLY A 245 -15.56 -8.06 -3.29
C GLY A 245 -16.83 -8.17 -4.09
N VAL A 246 -17.01 -7.28 -5.06
CA VAL A 246 -18.15 -7.23 -5.98
C VAL A 246 -17.69 -7.44 -7.41
N ALA A 247 -18.49 -8.13 -8.22
CA ALA A 247 -18.23 -8.29 -9.65
C ALA A 247 -18.67 -7.02 -10.43
N TRP A 248 -18.06 -6.77 -11.58
CA TRP A 248 -18.45 -5.64 -12.42
C TRP A 248 -19.93 -5.70 -12.82
N ARG A 249 -20.49 -6.91 -13.00
CA ARG A 249 -21.90 -7.12 -13.34
C ARG A 249 -22.86 -6.65 -12.24
N ASP A 250 -22.44 -6.79 -10.98
CA ASP A 250 -23.25 -6.35 -9.83
C ASP A 250 -23.36 -4.82 -9.74
N MET A 251 -22.54 -4.11 -10.54
CA MET A 251 -22.47 -2.66 -10.55
C MET A 251 -23.11 -2.02 -11.80
N THR A 252 -23.65 -2.80 -12.71
CA THR A 252 -24.20 -2.28 -13.99
C THR A 252 -25.40 -1.36 -13.81
N ASP A 253 -26.15 -1.51 -12.73
CA ASP A 253 -27.29 -0.64 -12.38
C ASP A 253 -26.84 0.63 -11.64
N LYS A 254 -25.58 0.69 -11.19
CA LYS A 254 -25.01 1.76 -10.35
C LYS A 254 -23.95 2.61 -11.06
N LEU A 255 -23.31 2.04 -12.08
CA LEU A 255 -22.20 2.66 -12.83
C LEU A 255 -22.46 2.63 -14.32
N SER A 256 -22.07 3.72 -15.02
CA SER A 256 -22.10 3.73 -16.49
C SER A 256 -21.03 2.79 -17.07
N PRO A 257 -21.14 2.39 -18.35
CA PRO A 257 -20.12 1.60 -19.03
C PRO A 257 -18.72 2.22 -18.99
N GLU A 258 -18.61 3.55 -19.08
CA GLU A 258 -17.34 4.29 -19.01
C GLU A 258 -16.76 4.23 -17.59
N GLN A 259 -17.61 4.31 -16.57
CA GLN A 259 -17.18 4.17 -15.17
C GLN A 259 -16.71 2.74 -14.90
N ILE A 260 -17.39 1.72 -15.40
CA ILE A 260 -16.98 0.32 -15.31
C ILE A 260 -15.61 0.12 -15.97
N ALA A 261 -15.42 0.64 -17.19
CA ALA A 261 -14.14 0.56 -17.88
C ALA A 261 -13.01 1.29 -17.13
N GLY A 262 -13.31 2.49 -16.62
CA GLY A 262 -12.36 3.28 -15.81
C GLY A 262 -11.95 2.55 -14.53
N LEU A 263 -12.90 2.03 -13.78
CA LEU A 263 -12.65 1.27 -12.56
C LEU A 263 -11.87 -0.04 -12.82
N THR A 264 -12.18 -0.74 -13.92
CA THR A 264 -11.43 -1.91 -14.38
C THR A 264 -9.94 -1.59 -14.60
N GLY A 265 -9.66 -0.48 -15.30
CA GLY A 265 -8.29 -0.01 -15.52
C GLY A 265 -7.57 0.37 -14.21
N LEU A 266 -8.27 1.05 -13.31
CA LEU A 266 -7.72 1.45 -12.02
C LEU A 266 -7.39 0.26 -11.12
N LEU A 267 -8.26 -0.73 -11.01
CA LEU A 267 -8.01 -1.95 -10.22
C LEU A 267 -6.77 -2.68 -10.70
N PHE A 268 -6.61 -2.82 -12.03
CA PHE A 268 -5.42 -3.44 -12.61
C PHE A 268 -4.16 -2.63 -12.33
N MET A 269 -4.22 -1.31 -12.55
CA MET A 269 -3.09 -0.39 -12.32
C MET A 269 -2.66 -0.40 -10.86
N TYR A 270 -3.59 -0.29 -9.91
CA TYR A 270 -3.25 -0.24 -8.49
C TYR A 270 -2.80 -1.58 -7.93
N ASN A 271 -3.27 -2.70 -8.47
CA ASN A 271 -2.74 -4.01 -8.08
C ASN A 271 -1.24 -4.15 -8.44
N ARG A 272 -0.81 -3.56 -9.56
CA ARG A 272 0.61 -3.47 -9.90
C ARG A 272 1.33 -2.47 -9.00
N PHE A 273 0.82 -1.26 -8.89
CA PHE A 273 1.42 -0.14 -8.18
C PHE A 273 1.69 -0.45 -6.70
N ILE A 274 0.72 -1.05 -5.99
CA ILE A 274 0.92 -1.39 -4.56
C ILE A 274 1.96 -2.50 -4.35
N ALA A 275 2.13 -3.41 -5.31
CA ALA A 275 3.20 -4.39 -5.27
C ALA A 275 4.58 -3.71 -5.38
N ASP A 276 4.73 -2.77 -6.31
CA ASP A 276 5.97 -2.01 -6.48
C ASP A 276 6.32 -1.22 -5.21
N ILE A 277 5.34 -0.55 -4.59
CA ILE A 277 5.53 0.20 -3.35
C ILE A 277 5.88 -0.73 -2.17
N THR A 278 5.25 -1.90 -2.08
CA THR A 278 5.57 -2.89 -1.04
C THR A 278 7.05 -3.29 -1.10
N ILE A 279 7.54 -3.59 -2.30
CA ILE A 279 8.97 -3.93 -2.52
C ILE A 279 9.88 -2.76 -2.17
N ALA A 280 9.54 -1.56 -2.63
CA ALA A 280 10.34 -0.37 -2.39
C ALA A 280 10.51 -0.09 -0.89
N ILE A 281 9.42 -0.14 -0.11
CA ILE A 281 9.48 0.12 1.34
C ILE A 281 10.28 -0.95 2.09
N ILE A 282 10.10 -2.22 1.77
CA ILE A 282 10.92 -3.29 2.36
C ILE A 282 12.41 -3.06 2.06
N ARG A 283 12.73 -2.68 0.83
CA ARG A 283 14.11 -2.40 0.43
C ARG A 283 14.72 -1.23 1.20
N LEU A 284 13.95 -0.18 1.44
CA LEU A 284 14.37 0.95 2.28
C LEU A 284 14.58 0.52 3.75
N LYS A 285 13.71 -0.34 4.25
CA LYS A 285 13.82 -0.87 5.61
C LYS A 285 15.04 -1.80 5.77
N GLN A 286 15.37 -2.60 4.76
CA GLN A 286 16.56 -3.48 4.77
C GLN A 286 17.86 -2.72 5.03
N ALA A 287 17.95 -1.46 4.61
CA ALA A 287 19.13 -0.64 4.83
C ALA A 287 19.38 -0.31 6.31
N PHE A 288 18.35 -0.32 7.14
CA PHE A 288 18.47 -0.07 8.58
C PHE A 288 18.53 -1.37 9.40
N ASP A 289 17.71 -2.35 9.03
CA ASP A 289 17.43 -3.50 9.87
C ASP A 289 18.06 -4.80 9.32
N GLY A 290 18.60 -4.77 8.09
CA GLY A 290 19.08 -5.98 7.41
C GLY A 290 17.94 -6.78 6.74
N PRO A 291 18.30 -7.82 5.96
CA PRO A 291 17.34 -8.51 5.09
C PRO A 291 16.29 -9.33 5.86
N ILE A 292 16.64 -9.89 7.02
CA ILE A 292 15.73 -10.73 7.80
C ILE A 292 14.75 -9.85 8.58
N ASP A 293 15.27 -8.94 9.41
CA ASP A 293 14.47 -8.12 10.33
C ASP A 293 13.56 -7.13 9.58
N ALA A 294 13.93 -6.76 8.33
CA ALA A 294 13.09 -5.95 7.47
C ALA A 294 11.74 -6.62 7.14
N THR A 295 11.65 -7.94 7.20
CA THR A 295 10.42 -8.68 6.92
C THR A 295 9.57 -8.95 8.16
N GLU A 296 10.04 -8.58 9.35
CA GLU A 296 9.27 -8.75 10.58
C GLU A 296 8.04 -7.86 10.63
N ASN A 297 6.97 -8.43 11.16
CA ASN A 297 5.73 -7.74 11.47
C ASN A 297 5.74 -7.31 12.95
N LYS A 298 5.88 -6.01 13.18
CA LYS A 298 5.99 -5.45 14.55
C LYS A 298 4.63 -5.15 15.20
N TYR A 299 3.52 -5.27 14.47
CA TYR A 299 2.21 -4.74 14.89
C TYR A 299 1.10 -5.79 14.95
N THR A 300 1.38 -7.05 14.68
CA THR A 300 0.36 -8.11 14.67
C THR A 300 -0.12 -8.51 16.07
N ASN A 301 0.68 -8.29 17.08
CA ASN A 301 0.39 -8.68 18.49
C ASN A 301 -0.39 -7.63 19.26
#